data_78b40f2f11ca0af4d0c6603019116974
#
_entry.id   78b40f2f11ca0af4d0c6603019116974
#
_cell.length_a   1.000
_cell.length_b   1.000
_cell.length_c   1.000
_cell.angle_alpha   90.00
_cell.angle_beta   90.00
_cell.angle_gamma   90.00
#
_symmetry.space_group_name_H-M   'P 1'
#
loop_
_entity.id
_entity.type
_entity.pdbx_description
1 polymer ?
#
loop_
_entity_poly.entity_id
_entity_poly.type
_entity_poly.pdbx_seq_one_letter_code
_entity_poly.pdbx_strand_id
1 'polypeptide(L)'
;TKLFLAGIVPGLLLAFLLAGYSVLVNRHRDRSNWDKKEILASIRSGIFALALPVLLLGGIYSGYFTPTEAAAAALVYSLIVEGLIHREIGFRDFYEIVGSTVSLLGMLLPLVAFATSLSVIMDYERVPQAIVAWVQTFIDSRTTFLIAANAILLLAGCVMDVGSAIVILAPLLMPLALVYGVDPVHFGIVMTVNLEIGYITPPVGLNLFVAIAAFKASFSEVCRSVLPYIGVMLFGLVLITAVPALSLWILR
;
A
#
# COMPACT_ATOMS: atom_id res chain seq x y z
N THR A 1 -13.12 -5.86 -4.01
CA THR A 1 -13.04 -6.94 -2.99
C THR A 1 -11.96 -7.96 -3.34
N LYS A 2 -11.91 -8.50 -4.61
CA LYS A 2 -10.92 -9.52 -5.00
C LYS A 2 -9.46 -9.10 -4.71
N LEU A 3 -9.10 -7.85 -4.98
CA LEU A 3 -7.74 -7.34 -4.73
C LEU A 3 -7.40 -7.32 -3.23
N PHE A 4 -8.36 -6.97 -2.37
CA PHE A 4 -8.17 -7.02 -0.91
C PHE A 4 -7.93 -8.45 -0.41
N LEU A 5 -8.73 -9.41 -0.87
CA LEU A 5 -8.54 -10.83 -0.53
C LEU A 5 -7.19 -11.36 -1.03
N ALA A 6 -6.82 -11.02 -2.26
CA ALA A 6 -5.53 -11.40 -2.85
C ALA A 6 -4.32 -10.83 -2.09
N GLY A 7 -4.48 -9.69 -1.40
CA GLY A 7 -3.43 -9.04 -0.62
C GLY A 7 -3.13 -9.69 0.73
N ILE A 8 -4.00 -10.58 1.25
CA ILE A 8 -3.84 -11.15 2.59
C ILE A 8 -2.54 -11.97 2.68
N VAL A 9 -2.34 -12.93 1.79
CA VAL A 9 -1.16 -13.81 1.84
C VAL A 9 0.14 -13.05 1.58
N PRO A 10 0.24 -12.18 0.54
CA PRO A 10 1.40 -11.32 0.37
C PRO A 10 1.68 -10.42 1.56
N GLY A 11 0.64 -9.81 2.16
CA GLY A 11 0.77 -8.97 3.33
C GLY A 11 1.30 -9.73 4.56
N LEU A 12 0.75 -10.91 4.82
CA LEU A 12 1.24 -11.78 5.90
C LEU A 12 2.68 -12.26 5.66
N LEU A 13 3.03 -12.58 4.41
CA LEU A 13 4.40 -12.94 4.05
C LEU A 13 5.38 -11.81 4.37
N LEU A 14 5.08 -10.58 3.94
CA LEU A 14 5.91 -9.42 4.23
C LEU A 14 5.99 -9.13 5.72
N ALA A 15 4.87 -9.18 6.43
CA ALA A 15 4.83 -9.00 7.88
C ALA A 15 5.71 -10.04 8.60
N PHE A 16 5.65 -11.30 8.18
CA PHE A 16 6.46 -12.38 8.74
C PHE A 16 7.96 -12.20 8.47
N LEU A 17 8.32 -11.80 7.24
CA LEU A 17 9.70 -11.53 6.86
C LEU A 17 10.28 -10.36 7.67
N LEU A 18 9.53 -9.26 7.79
CA LEU A 18 9.95 -8.07 8.55
C LEU A 18 10.05 -8.36 10.05
N ALA A 19 9.07 -9.07 10.62
CA ALA A 19 9.10 -9.49 12.01
C ALA A 19 10.28 -10.43 12.30
N GLY A 20 10.50 -11.41 11.41
CA GLY A 20 11.64 -12.34 11.51
C GLY A 20 12.97 -11.59 11.48
N TYR A 21 13.14 -10.68 10.54
CA TYR A 21 14.35 -9.84 10.46
C TYR A 21 14.52 -8.99 11.73
N SER A 22 13.45 -8.33 12.20
CA SER A 22 13.49 -7.53 13.44
C SER A 22 13.91 -8.34 14.65
N VAL A 23 13.40 -9.56 14.81
CA VAL A 23 13.78 -10.48 15.91
C VAL A 23 15.24 -10.87 15.82
N LEU A 24 15.73 -11.18 14.61
CA LEU A 24 17.13 -11.58 14.41
C LEU A 24 18.10 -10.44 14.75
N VAL A 25 17.82 -9.22 14.30
CA VAL A 25 18.70 -8.06 14.55
C VAL A 25 18.68 -7.63 16.01
N ASN A 26 17.51 -7.68 16.65
CA ASN A 26 17.35 -7.25 18.05
C ASN A 26 17.53 -8.39 19.06
N ARG A 27 18.07 -9.54 18.66
CA ARG A 27 18.24 -10.73 19.52
C ARG A 27 19.03 -10.47 20.81
N HIS A 28 19.91 -9.48 20.81
CA HIS A 28 20.78 -9.15 21.95
C HIS A 28 20.28 -7.94 22.76
N ARG A 29 19.13 -7.34 22.41
CA ARG A 29 18.53 -6.30 23.24
C ARG A 29 17.79 -6.92 24.42
N ASP A 30 17.82 -6.18 25.56
CA ASP A 30 17.09 -6.59 26.75
C ASP A 30 15.61 -6.83 26.41
N ARG A 31 15.16 -8.05 26.74
CA ARG A 31 13.77 -8.43 26.54
C ARG A 31 12.93 -7.72 27.60
N SER A 32 11.98 -6.92 27.17
CA SER A 32 10.94 -6.41 28.06
C SER A 32 10.25 -7.60 28.76
N ASN A 33 10.13 -7.53 30.07
CA ASN A 33 9.38 -8.53 30.82
C ASN A 33 7.90 -8.45 30.41
N TRP A 34 7.35 -9.59 30.01
CA TRP A 34 5.96 -9.71 29.67
C TRP A 34 5.10 -9.67 30.93
N ASP A 35 4.57 -8.49 31.29
CA ASP A 35 3.56 -8.38 32.34
C ASP A 35 2.16 -8.56 31.76
N LYS A 36 1.50 -9.66 32.11
CA LYS A 36 0.14 -9.97 31.66
C LYS A 36 -0.87 -8.90 32.07
N LYS A 37 -0.64 -8.22 33.20
CA LYS A 37 -1.53 -7.13 33.68
C LYS A 37 -1.37 -5.89 32.81
N GLU A 38 -0.15 -5.56 32.43
CA GLU A 38 0.15 -4.42 31.54
C GLU A 38 -0.39 -4.66 30.13
N ILE A 39 -0.23 -5.90 29.60
CA ILE A 39 -0.81 -6.29 28.31
C ILE A 39 -2.33 -6.17 28.33
N LEU A 40 -3.00 -6.68 29.37
CA LEU A 40 -4.46 -6.61 29.48
C LEU A 40 -4.96 -5.18 29.62
N ALA A 41 -4.25 -4.35 30.39
CA ALA A 41 -4.55 -2.94 30.51
C ALA A 41 -4.39 -2.18 29.16
N SER A 42 -3.32 -2.47 28.41
CA SER A 42 -3.07 -1.89 27.08
C SER A 42 -4.12 -2.33 26.06
N ILE A 43 -4.53 -3.61 26.07
CA ILE A 43 -5.62 -4.10 25.21
C ILE A 43 -6.93 -3.39 25.57
N ARG A 44 -7.22 -3.21 26.84
CA ARG A 44 -8.45 -2.55 27.29
C ARG A 44 -8.48 -1.08 26.91
N SER A 45 -7.37 -0.37 27.01
CA SER A 45 -7.28 1.04 26.60
C SER A 45 -7.31 1.21 25.07
N GLY A 46 -6.72 0.25 24.32
CA GLY A 46 -6.66 0.28 22.85
C GLY A 46 -7.81 -0.45 22.15
N ILE A 47 -8.83 -0.94 22.87
CA ILE A 47 -9.88 -1.79 22.29
C ILE A 47 -10.61 -1.12 21.13
N PHE A 48 -10.87 0.17 21.23
CA PHE A 48 -11.53 0.93 20.18
C PHE A 48 -10.62 1.08 18.94
N ALA A 49 -9.32 1.32 19.12
CA ALA A 49 -8.38 1.37 18.02
C ALA A 49 -8.24 0.00 17.32
N LEU A 50 -8.23 -1.10 18.11
CA LEU A 50 -8.19 -2.47 17.58
C LEU A 50 -9.49 -2.90 16.89
N ALA A 51 -10.63 -2.36 17.32
CA ALA A 51 -11.90 -2.67 16.70
C ALA A 51 -12.05 -2.10 15.29
N LEU A 52 -11.37 -0.99 14.95
CA LEU A 52 -11.45 -0.37 13.64
C LEU A 52 -10.94 -1.28 12.50
N PRO A 53 -9.73 -1.86 12.56
CA PRO A 53 -9.29 -2.85 11.58
C PRO A 53 -10.20 -4.07 11.49
N VAL A 54 -10.72 -4.54 12.62
CA VAL A 54 -11.66 -5.68 12.64
C VAL A 54 -12.97 -5.34 11.95
N LEU A 55 -13.51 -4.13 12.16
CA LEU A 55 -14.71 -3.65 11.48
C LEU A 55 -14.49 -3.54 9.97
N LEU A 56 -13.38 -2.91 9.56
CA LEU A 56 -13.03 -2.72 8.14
C LEU A 56 -12.81 -4.06 7.44
N LEU A 57 -11.82 -4.82 7.89
CA LEU A 57 -11.42 -6.06 7.24
C LEU A 57 -12.48 -7.14 7.41
N GLY A 58 -13.07 -7.25 8.61
CA GLY A 58 -14.16 -8.19 8.87
C GLY A 58 -15.37 -7.92 7.99
N GLY A 59 -15.77 -6.64 7.83
CA GLY A 59 -16.86 -6.24 6.96
C GLY A 59 -16.63 -6.53 5.48
N ILE A 60 -15.40 -6.25 4.99
CA ILE A 60 -15.02 -6.51 3.59
C ILE A 60 -14.90 -8.01 3.32
N TYR A 61 -14.22 -8.77 4.19
CA TYR A 61 -13.96 -10.18 3.97
C TYR A 61 -15.17 -11.08 4.16
N SER A 62 -16.09 -10.68 5.04
CA SER A 62 -17.39 -11.36 5.18
C SER A 62 -18.36 -11.08 4.02
N GLY A 63 -18.02 -10.10 3.15
CA GLY A 63 -18.88 -9.71 2.03
C GLY A 63 -20.05 -8.81 2.40
N TYR A 64 -20.17 -8.38 3.67
CA TYR A 64 -21.21 -7.44 4.09
C TYR A 64 -21.00 -6.03 3.56
N PHE A 65 -19.73 -5.61 3.43
CA PHE A 65 -19.39 -4.27 2.96
C PHE A 65 -18.49 -4.34 1.71
N THR A 66 -18.78 -3.46 0.78
CA THR A 66 -17.79 -3.05 -0.22
C THR A 66 -16.70 -2.22 0.47
N PRO A 67 -15.49 -2.07 -0.11
CA PRO A 67 -14.45 -1.21 0.45
C PRO A 67 -14.91 0.22 0.73
N THR A 68 -15.77 0.78 -0.12
CA THR A 68 -16.32 2.13 0.04
C THR A 68 -17.29 2.23 1.22
N GLU A 69 -18.17 1.23 1.36
CA GLU A 69 -19.09 1.15 2.50
C GLU A 69 -18.35 0.91 3.82
N ALA A 70 -17.31 0.08 3.80
CA ALA A 70 -16.44 -0.13 4.96
C ALA A 70 -15.74 1.16 5.38
N ALA A 71 -15.26 1.97 4.41
CA ALA A 71 -14.67 3.28 4.70
C ALA A 71 -15.69 4.24 5.33
N ALA A 72 -16.93 4.26 4.84
CA ALA A 72 -18.01 5.07 5.44
C ALA A 72 -18.34 4.59 6.86
N ALA A 73 -18.42 3.28 7.08
CA ALA A 73 -18.65 2.71 8.43
C ALA A 73 -17.49 3.04 9.38
N ALA A 74 -16.24 2.99 8.91
CA ALA A 74 -15.07 3.39 9.68
C ALA A 74 -15.06 4.87 10.04
N LEU A 75 -15.50 5.75 9.13
CA LEU A 75 -15.65 7.17 9.41
C LEU A 75 -16.67 7.41 10.53
N VAL A 76 -17.84 6.80 10.42
CA VAL A 76 -18.89 6.93 11.46
C VAL A 76 -18.39 6.37 12.80
N TYR A 77 -17.73 5.20 12.77
CA TYR A 77 -17.13 4.61 13.96
C TYR A 77 -16.11 5.55 14.61
N SER A 78 -15.17 6.10 13.84
CA SER A 78 -14.14 7.01 14.35
C SER A 78 -14.75 8.29 14.93
N LEU A 79 -15.76 8.87 14.29
CA LEU A 79 -16.46 10.05 14.82
C LEU A 79 -17.16 9.76 16.15
N ILE A 80 -17.75 8.57 16.31
CA ILE A 80 -18.38 8.15 17.57
C ILE A 80 -17.30 7.97 18.65
N VAL A 81 -16.23 7.25 18.36
CA VAL A 81 -15.18 6.96 19.34
C VAL A 81 -14.46 8.23 19.76
N GLU A 82 -13.96 9.02 18.82
CA GLU A 82 -13.13 10.20 19.13
C GLU A 82 -13.98 11.40 19.56
N GLY A 83 -15.18 11.55 19.00
CA GLY A 83 -16.05 12.67 19.31
C GLY A 83 -16.89 12.47 20.58
N LEU A 84 -17.43 11.26 20.82
CA LEU A 84 -18.35 11.00 21.93
C LEU A 84 -17.71 10.25 23.09
N ILE A 85 -16.84 9.26 22.84
CA ILE A 85 -16.25 8.40 23.87
C ILE A 85 -14.98 9.06 24.43
N HIS A 86 -13.98 9.32 23.60
CA HIS A 86 -12.73 9.95 24.01
C HIS A 86 -12.86 11.45 24.17
N ARG A 87 -13.75 12.07 23.40
CA ARG A 87 -14.00 13.53 23.39
C ARG A 87 -12.75 14.35 23.06
N GLU A 88 -11.90 13.78 22.20
CA GLU A 88 -10.65 14.43 21.78
C GLU A 88 -10.86 15.35 20.60
N ILE A 89 -11.92 15.13 19.77
CA ILE A 89 -12.26 15.96 18.62
C ILE A 89 -13.32 16.97 19.00
N GLY A 90 -12.93 18.26 19.04
CA GLY A 90 -13.84 19.38 19.17
C GLY A 90 -14.42 19.83 17.81
N PHE A 91 -15.39 20.74 17.85
CA PHE A 91 -15.96 21.32 16.62
C PHE A 91 -14.91 21.97 15.72
N ARG A 92 -13.93 22.63 16.29
CA ARG A 92 -12.83 23.28 15.55
C ARG A 92 -11.97 22.24 14.84
N ASP A 93 -11.58 21.18 15.54
CA ASP A 93 -10.74 20.11 15.00
C ASP A 93 -11.49 19.39 13.87
N PHE A 94 -12.80 19.19 14.03
CA PHE A 94 -13.65 18.63 12.98
C PHE A 94 -13.60 19.46 11.69
N TYR A 95 -13.72 20.79 11.79
CA TYR A 95 -13.64 21.68 10.63
C TYR A 95 -12.26 21.67 9.99
N GLU A 96 -11.21 21.60 10.79
CA GLU A 96 -9.83 21.50 10.27
C GLU A 96 -9.60 20.17 9.55
N ILE A 97 -10.10 19.04 10.08
CA ILE A 97 -10.04 17.72 9.45
C ILE A 97 -10.81 17.72 8.13
N VAL A 98 -12.04 18.24 8.14
CA VAL A 98 -12.86 18.35 6.91
C VAL A 98 -12.16 19.23 5.88
N GLY A 99 -11.62 20.38 6.27
CA GLY A 99 -10.88 21.29 5.38
C GLY A 99 -9.67 20.62 4.74
N SER A 100 -8.89 19.91 5.53
CA SER A 100 -7.72 19.14 5.05
C SER A 100 -8.15 18.03 4.09
N THR A 101 -9.22 17.31 4.41
CA THR A 101 -9.77 16.25 3.55
C THR A 101 -10.29 16.82 2.22
N VAL A 102 -11.02 17.92 2.26
CA VAL A 102 -11.50 18.60 1.04
C VAL A 102 -10.35 19.09 0.18
N SER A 103 -9.29 19.64 0.80
CA SER A 103 -8.09 20.07 0.07
C SER A 103 -7.40 18.87 -0.61
N LEU A 104 -7.26 17.74 0.08
CA LEU A 104 -6.69 16.52 -0.46
C LEU A 104 -7.54 15.96 -1.61
N LEU A 105 -8.85 15.90 -1.45
CA LEU A 105 -9.77 15.48 -2.52
C LEU A 105 -9.74 16.44 -3.71
N GLY A 106 -9.62 17.75 -3.44
CA GLY A 106 -9.47 18.77 -4.48
C GLY A 106 -8.21 18.61 -5.33
N MET A 107 -7.16 17.98 -4.80
CA MET A 107 -5.96 17.61 -5.56
C MET A 107 -6.15 16.27 -6.30
N LEU A 108 -6.74 15.28 -5.68
CA LEU A 108 -6.85 13.91 -6.24
C LEU A 108 -7.94 13.80 -7.31
N LEU A 109 -9.11 14.43 -7.14
CA LEU A 109 -10.22 14.30 -8.10
C LEU A 109 -9.89 14.81 -9.50
N PRO A 110 -9.28 16.01 -9.68
CA PRO A 110 -8.81 16.43 -11.00
C PRO A 110 -7.79 15.48 -11.61
N LEU A 111 -6.87 14.94 -10.80
CA LEU A 111 -5.88 13.96 -11.27
C LEU A 111 -6.55 12.71 -11.84
N VAL A 112 -7.53 12.17 -11.12
CA VAL A 112 -8.32 11.00 -11.59
C VAL A 112 -9.09 11.35 -12.85
N ALA A 113 -9.71 12.54 -12.93
CA ALA A 113 -10.45 12.99 -14.11
C ALA A 113 -9.53 13.13 -15.34
N PHE A 114 -8.34 13.72 -15.18
CA PHE A 114 -7.36 13.81 -16.26
C PHE A 114 -6.83 12.45 -16.67
N ALA A 115 -6.53 11.55 -15.72
CA ALA A 115 -6.04 10.20 -15.99
C ALA A 115 -7.10 9.37 -16.76
N THR A 116 -8.36 9.46 -16.38
CA THR A 116 -9.45 8.78 -17.09
C THR A 116 -9.65 9.35 -18.49
N SER A 117 -9.62 10.68 -18.65
CA SER A 117 -9.69 11.34 -19.95
C SER A 117 -8.51 10.94 -20.85
N LEU A 118 -7.30 10.92 -20.30
CA LEU A 118 -6.10 10.47 -21.01
C LEU A 118 -6.24 9.00 -21.44
N SER A 119 -6.73 8.13 -20.58
CA SER A 119 -6.97 6.72 -20.92
C SER A 119 -7.92 6.57 -22.10
N VAL A 120 -9.02 7.33 -22.12
CA VAL A 120 -9.97 7.31 -23.25
C VAL A 120 -9.31 7.76 -24.54
N ILE A 121 -8.51 8.85 -24.52
CA ILE A 121 -7.77 9.33 -25.69
C ILE A 121 -6.75 8.30 -26.16
N MET A 122 -6.01 7.71 -25.23
CA MET A 122 -5.02 6.67 -25.53
C MET A 122 -5.66 5.46 -26.19
N ASP A 123 -6.82 5.01 -25.69
CA ASP A 123 -7.57 3.89 -26.27
C ASP A 123 -8.07 4.22 -27.69
N TYR A 124 -8.56 5.44 -27.89
CA TYR A 124 -9.02 5.92 -29.20
C TYR A 124 -7.87 5.96 -30.22
N GLU A 125 -6.73 6.49 -29.84
CA GLU A 125 -5.51 6.58 -30.67
C GLU A 125 -4.72 5.25 -30.71
N ARG A 126 -5.22 4.18 -30.10
CA ARG A 126 -4.57 2.85 -30.03
C ARG A 126 -3.15 2.91 -29.46
N VAL A 127 -2.87 3.86 -28.58
CA VAL A 127 -1.55 4.03 -27.96
C VAL A 127 -1.13 2.78 -27.15
N PRO A 128 -2.01 2.11 -26.38
CA PRO A 128 -1.62 0.88 -25.70
C PRO A 128 -1.10 -0.20 -26.66
N GLN A 129 -1.73 -0.36 -27.82
CA GLN A 129 -1.31 -1.34 -28.83
C GLN A 129 0.05 -0.98 -29.44
N ALA A 130 0.28 0.32 -29.70
CA ALA A 130 1.58 0.79 -30.19
C ALA A 130 2.70 0.59 -29.16
N ILE A 131 2.41 0.87 -27.88
CA ILE A 131 3.35 0.62 -26.77
C ILE A 131 3.63 -0.89 -26.65
N VAL A 132 2.60 -1.74 -26.70
CA VAL A 132 2.76 -3.20 -26.68
C VAL A 132 3.67 -3.65 -27.81
N ALA A 133 3.41 -3.24 -29.06
CA ALA A 133 4.21 -3.61 -30.21
C ALA A 133 5.67 -3.15 -30.06
N TRP A 134 5.90 -1.92 -29.56
CA TRP A 134 7.22 -1.39 -29.31
C TRP A 134 7.95 -2.17 -28.18
N VAL A 135 7.29 -2.42 -27.05
CA VAL A 135 7.86 -3.16 -25.92
C VAL A 135 8.20 -4.58 -26.31
N GLN A 136 7.39 -5.23 -27.14
CA GLN A 136 7.65 -6.60 -27.65
C GLN A 136 8.90 -6.69 -28.54
N THR A 137 9.43 -5.57 -29.04
CA THR A 137 10.73 -5.59 -29.75
C THR A 137 11.94 -5.80 -28.83
N PHE A 138 11.78 -5.52 -27.52
CA PHE A 138 12.87 -5.60 -26.53
C PHE A 138 12.61 -6.65 -25.43
N ILE A 139 11.34 -6.99 -25.22
CA ILE A 139 10.89 -7.87 -24.13
C ILE A 139 10.18 -9.08 -24.74
N ASP A 140 10.83 -10.25 -24.69
CA ASP A 140 10.32 -11.47 -25.30
C ASP A 140 9.61 -12.40 -24.33
N SER A 141 9.69 -12.13 -23.02
CA SER A 141 9.16 -13.04 -22.02
C SER A 141 8.38 -12.35 -20.88
N ARG A 142 7.45 -13.10 -20.29
CA ARG A 142 6.71 -12.69 -19.09
C ARG A 142 7.66 -12.28 -17.95
N THR A 143 8.75 -13.01 -17.76
CA THR A 143 9.71 -12.75 -16.68
C THR A 143 10.44 -11.43 -16.91
N THR A 144 10.90 -11.18 -18.13
CA THR A 144 11.58 -9.92 -18.50
C THR A 144 10.63 -8.73 -18.34
N PHE A 145 9.36 -8.90 -18.74
CA PHE A 145 8.33 -7.89 -18.52
C PHE A 145 8.13 -7.58 -17.02
N LEU A 146 7.98 -8.61 -16.19
CA LEU A 146 7.80 -8.42 -14.75
C LEU A 146 9.01 -7.75 -14.10
N ILE A 147 10.24 -8.08 -14.50
CA ILE A 147 11.45 -7.42 -14.00
C ILE A 147 11.46 -5.93 -14.40
N ALA A 148 11.18 -5.62 -15.66
CA ALA A 148 11.12 -4.24 -16.14
C ALA A 148 10.00 -3.45 -15.45
N ALA A 149 8.81 -4.03 -15.32
CA ALA A 149 7.69 -3.43 -14.61
C ALA A 149 8.02 -3.16 -13.13
N ASN A 150 8.63 -4.13 -12.43
CA ASN A 150 9.08 -3.94 -11.05
C ASN A 150 10.08 -2.78 -10.94
N ALA A 151 11.05 -2.67 -11.84
CA ALA A 151 12.03 -1.57 -11.83
C ALA A 151 11.35 -0.20 -12.04
N ILE A 152 10.45 -0.09 -13.01
CA ILE A 152 9.70 1.15 -13.29
C ILE A 152 8.84 1.54 -12.09
N LEU A 153 8.11 0.58 -11.51
CA LEU A 153 7.24 0.81 -10.36
C LEU A 153 8.02 1.24 -9.11
N LEU A 154 9.18 0.63 -8.84
CA LEU A 154 10.06 1.04 -7.74
C LEU A 154 10.55 2.48 -7.93
N LEU A 155 11.04 2.81 -9.14
CA LEU A 155 11.50 4.17 -9.43
C LEU A 155 10.38 5.20 -9.29
N ALA A 156 9.19 4.89 -9.81
CA ALA A 156 8.03 5.76 -9.66
C ALA A 156 7.65 5.95 -8.18
N GLY A 157 7.59 4.86 -7.41
CA GLY A 157 7.26 4.89 -5.98
C GLY A 157 8.28 5.69 -5.14
N CYS A 158 9.55 5.77 -5.56
CA CYS A 158 10.55 6.62 -4.88
C CYS A 158 10.27 8.12 -5.00
N VAL A 159 9.53 8.54 -6.05
CA VAL A 159 9.37 9.97 -6.41
C VAL A 159 7.92 10.44 -6.24
N MET A 160 6.95 9.55 -6.43
CA MET A 160 5.52 9.86 -6.44
C MET A 160 4.81 9.23 -5.24
N ASP A 161 3.68 9.80 -4.86
CA ASP A 161 2.79 9.11 -3.92
C ASP A 161 2.12 7.90 -4.58
N VAL A 162 1.77 6.90 -3.77
CA VAL A 162 1.23 5.61 -4.23
C VAL A 162 -0.08 5.79 -5.00
N GLY A 163 -0.96 6.69 -4.54
CA GLY A 163 -2.25 6.94 -5.19
C GLY A 163 -2.09 7.49 -6.60
N SER A 164 -1.31 8.57 -6.76
CA SER A 164 -1.01 9.17 -8.07
C SER A 164 -0.28 8.19 -8.98
N ALA A 165 0.69 7.44 -8.45
CA ALA A 165 1.43 6.45 -9.23
C ALA A 165 0.51 5.34 -9.78
N ILE A 166 -0.44 4.83 -8.98
CA ILE A 166 -1.42 3.84 -9.45
C ILE A 166 -2.29 4.41 -10.56
N VAL A 167 -2.85 5.61 -10.36
CA VAL A 167 -3.75 6.24 -11.33
C VAL A 167 -3.06 6.46 -12.68
N ILE A 168 -1.78 6.78 -12.69
CA ILE A 168 -1.01 7.05 -13.91
C ILE A 168 -0.49 5.75 -14.54
N LEU A 169 0.11 4.87 -13.74
CA LEU A 169 0.84 3.71 -14.26
C LEU A 169 -0.04 2.49 -14.52
N ALA A 170 -1.16 2.32 -13.79
CA ALA A 170 -2.03 1.16 -14.01
C ALA A 170 -2.62 1.11 -15.42
N PRO A 171 -3.18 2.20 -16.00
CA PRO A 171 -3.67 2.20 -17.37
C PRO A 171 -2.59 1.89 -18.41
N LEU A 172 -1.33 2.27 -18.13
CA LEU A 172 -0.21 2.06 -19.05
C LEU A 172 0.34 0.62 -18.99
N LEU A 173 0.47 0.07 -17.79
CA LEU A 173 1.13 -1.22 -17.57
C LEU A 173 0.16 -2.41 -17.62
N MET A 174 -1.12 -2.21 -17.31
CA MET A 174 -2.11 -3.29 -17.30
C MET A 174 -2.33 -3.94 -18.67
N PRO A 175 -2.44 -3.21 -19.79
CA PRO A 175 -2.54 -3.81 -21.11
C PRO A 175 -1.33 -4.68 -21.44
N LEU A 176 -0.11 -4.23 -21.08
CA LEU A 176 1.11 -5.02 -21.23
C LEU A 176 1.07 -6.30 -20.39
N ALA A 177 0.69 -6.18 -19.12
CA ALA A 177 0.57 -7.33 -18.23
C ALA A 177 -0.34 -8.42 -18.81
N LEU A 178 -1.49 -8.03 -19.38
CA LEU A 178 -2.42 -8.94 -20.02
C LEU A 178 -1.81 -9.66 -21.26
N VAL A 179 -1.07 -8.92 -22.10
CA VAL A 179 -0.40 -9.48 -23.28
C VAL A 179 0.64 -10.52 -22.89
N TYR A 180 1.37 -10.30 -21.79
CA TYR A 180 2.34 -11.27 -21.25
C TYR A 180 1.70 -12.35 -20.36
N GLY A 181 0.37 -12.47 -20.35
CA GLY A 181 -0.35 -13.51 -19.61
C GLY A 181 -0.24 -13.37 -18.09
N VAL A 182 -0.06 -12.16 -17.58
CA VAL A 182 -0.08 -11.88 -16.15
C VAL A 182 -1.52 -11.61 -15.72
N ASP A 183 -1.98 -12.32 -14.67
CA ASP A 183 -3.31 -12.09 -14.11
C ASP A 183 -3.43 -10.65 -13.57
N PRO A 184 -4.52 -9.92 -13.87
CA PRO A 184 -4.69 -8.53 -13.45
C PRO A 184 -4.66 -8.32 -11.94
N VAL A 185 -5.22 -9.27 -11.17
CA VAL A 185 -5.23 -9.17 -9.70
C VAL A 185 -3.83 -9.39 -9.16
N HIS A 186 -3.10 -10.39 -9.68
CA HIS A 186 -1.71 -10.63 -9.32
C HIS A 186 -0.85 -9.41 -9.64
N PHE A 187 -0.98 -8.83 -10.84
CA PHE A 187 -0.24 -7.64 -11.23
C PHE A 187 -0.56 -6.44 -10.34
N GLY A 188 -1.84 -6.26 -9.96
CA GLY A 188 -2.26 -5.24 -9.01
C GLY A 188 -1.58 -5.38 -7.63
N ILE A 189 -1.43 -6.61 -7.13
CA ILE A 189 -0.68 -6.87 -5.88
C ILE A 189 0.80 -6.53 -6.06
N VAL A 190 1.43 -7.00 -7.14
CA VAL A 190 2.84 -6.67 -7.45
C VAL A 190 3.05 -5.16 -7.52
N MET A 191 2.15 -4.44 -8.20
CA MET A 191 2.19 -2.99 -8.31
C MET A 191 2.08 -2.30 -6.95
N THR A 192 1.12 -2.69 -6.13
CA THR A 192 0.93 -2.11 -4.78
C THR A 192 2.16 -2.31 -3.90
N VAL A 193 2.70 -3.55 -3.85
CA VAL A 193 3.89 -3.86 -3.04
C VAL A 193 5.12 -3.08 -3.53
N ASN A 194 5.30 -2.95 -4.85
CA ASN A 194 6.40 -2.17 -5.43
C ASN A 194 6.35 -0.70 -5.01
N LEU A 195 5.20 -0.08 -5.20
CA LEU A 195 5.01 1.34 -4.90
C LEU A 195 5.18 1.61 -3.40
N GLU A 196 4.72 0.69 -2.54
CA GLU A 196 4.91 0.78 -1.09
C GLU A 196 6.40 0.70 -0.71
N ILE A 197 7.17 -0.19 -1.34
CA ILE A 197 8.63 -0.25 -1.15
C ILE A 197 9.29 1.04 -1.65
N GLY A 198 8.87 1.55 -2.81
CA GLY A 198 9.34 2.82 -3.33
C GLY A 198 9.08 3.97 -2.36
N TYR A 199 7.91 3.98 -1.71
CA TYR A 199 7.47 5.02 -0.78
C TYR A 199 8.35 5.16 0.48
N ILE A 200 9.12 4.12 0.82
CA ILE A 200 10.13 4.14 1.89
C ILE A 200 11.57 4.16 1.36
N THR A 201 11.76 4.24 0.05
CA THR A 201 13.08 4.16 -0.59
C THR A 201 13.60 5.55 -0.97
N PRO A 202 14.87 5.91 -0.62
CA PRO A 202 15.49 7.14 -1.13
C PRO A 202 15.49 7.18 -2.68
N PRO A 203 15.46 8.34 -3.34
CA PRO A 203 15.86 9.65 -2.82
C PRO A 203 14.76 10.44 -2.11
N VAL A 204 13.49 10.29 -2.47
CA VAL A 204 12.40 11.04 -1.84
C VAL A 204 11.79 10.22 -0.70
N GLY A 205 11.12 9.10 -1.00
CA GLY A 205 10.51 8.20 -0.03
C GLY A 205 9.65 8.94 0.98
N LEU A 206 8.43 9.33 0.60
CA LEU A 206 7.59 10.22 1.40
C LEU A 206 7.41 9.77 2.87
N ASN A 207 7.35 8.46 3.13
CA ASN A 207 7.28 7.93 4.49
C ASN A 207 8.56 8.19 5.31
N LEU A 208 9.71 8.44 4.68
CA LEU A 208 10.93 8.79 5.40
C LEU A 208 10.79 10.15 6.10
N PHE A 209 10.10 11.11 5.48
CA PHE A 209 9.84 12.43 6.10
C PHE A 209 8.92 12.30 7.31
N VAL A 210 7.93 11.41 7.27
CA VAL A 210 7.08 11.12 8.41
C VAL A 210 7.90 10.51 9.55
N ALA A 211 8.79 9.58 9.24
CA ALA A 211 9.70 8.97 10.22
C ALA A 211 10.66 9.98 10.83
N ILE A 212 11.23 10.89 10.03
CA ILE A 212 12.10 11.98 10.52
C ILE A 212 11.35 12.86 11.53
N ALA A 213 10.13 13.25 11.21
CA ALA A 213 9.31 14.08 12.09
C ALA A 213 8.93 13.35 13.38
N ALA A 214 8.54 12.08 13.29
CA ALA A 214 8.12 11.25 14.42
C ALA A 214 9.27 10.92 15.38
N PHE A 215 10.43 10.55 14.85
CA PHE A 215 11.58 10.12 15.64
C PHE A 215 12.60 11.22 15.91
N LYS A 216 12.40 12.42 15.33
CA LYS A 216 13.35 13.56 15.42
C LYS A 216 14.79 13.16 15.02
N ALA A 217 14.91 12.25 14.07
CA ALA A 217 16.17 11.72 13.56
C ALA A 217 16.59 12.44 12.28
N SER A 218 17.88 12.40 11.94
CA SER A 218 18.35 12.96 10.67
C SER A 218 17.94 12.10 9.48
N PHE A 219 17.81 12.70 8.29
CA PHE A 219 17.46 11.97 7.05
C PHE A 219 18.41 10.79 6.79
N SER A 220 19.72 11.03 6.99
CA SER A 220 20.75 10.00 6.78
C SER A 220 20.60 8.80 7.73
N GLU A 221 20.27 9.05 9.00
CA GLU A 221 20.03 7.98 9.99
C GLU A 221 18.81 7.16 9.64
N VAL A 222 17.70 7.82 9.28
CA VAL A 222 16.47 7.13 8.87
C VAL A 222 16.72 6.29 7.63
N CYS A 223 17.34 6.86 6.57
CA CYS A 223 17.68 6.13 5.36
C CYS A 223 18.54 4.90 5.65
N ARG A 224 19.61 5.06 6.45
CA ARG A 224 20.49 3.93 6.80
C ARG A 224 19.77 2.84 7.58
N SER A 225 18.87 3.21 8.46
CA SER A 225 18.08 2.28 9.27
C SER A 225 17.05 1.50 8.46
N VAL A 226 16.50 2.11 7.40
CA VAL A 226 15.47 1.48 6.55
C VAL A 226 16.07 0.59 5.48
N LEU A 227 17.31 0.83 5.01
CA LEU A 227 17.94 0.03 3.93
C LEU A 227 17.85 -1.50 4.11
N PRO A 228 18.13 -2.07 5.29
CA PRO A 228 18.01 -3.51 5.46
C PRO A 228 16.57 -4.01 5.33
N TYR A 229 15.60 -3.23 5.80
CA TYR A 229 14.17 -3.56 5.68
C TYR A 229 13.71 -3.49 4.21
N ILE A 230 14.20 -2.52 3.45
CA ILE A 230 13.99 -2.45 1.99
C ILE A 230 14.50 -3.73 1.34
N GLY A 231 15.69 -4.21 1.71
CA GLY A 231 16.25 -5.47 1.20
C GLY A 231 15.35 -6.68 1.49
N VAL A 232 14.79 -6.77 2.70
CA VAL A 232 13.85 -7.83 3.09
C VAL A 232 12.53 -7.72 2.29
N MET A 233 12.01 -6.50 2.11
CA MET A 233 10.79 -6.28 1.32
C MET A 233 11.01 -6.57 -0.17
N LEU A 234 12.16 -6.20 -0.74
CA LEU A 234 12.52 -6.56 -2.12
C LEU A 234 12.61 -8.08 -2.30
N PHE A 235 13.16 -8.80 -1.32
CA PHE A 235 13.15 -10.26 -1.35
C PHE A 235 11.71 -10.80 -1.34
N GLY A 236 10.85 -10.26 -0.47
CA GLY A 236 9.42 -10.60 -0.46
C GLY A 236 8.72 -10.29 -1.79
N LEU A 237 9.03 -9.14 -2.40
CA LEU A 237 8.51 -8.74 -3.71
C LEU A 237 8.92 -9.74 -4.81
N VAL A 238 10.17 -10.18 -4.82
CA VAL A 238 10.65 -11.20 -5.78
C VAL A 238 9.85 -12.50 -5.60
N LEU A 239 9.62 -12.95 -4.36
CA LEU A 239 8.81 -14.14 -4.09
C LEU A 239 7.37 -13.97 -4.57
N ILE A 240 6.73 -12.83 -4.27
CA ILE A 240 5.36 -12.52 -4.70
C ILE A 240 5.29 -12.51 -6.22
N THR A 241 6.22 -11.84 -6.90
CA THR A 241 6.26 -11.72 -8.36
C THR A 241 6.49 -13.07 -9.04
N ALA A 242 7.39 -13.90 -8.49
CA ALA A 242 7.74 -15.21 -9.06
C ALA A 242 6.66 -16.28 -8.83
N VAL A 243 5.89 -16.16 -7.75
CA VAL A 243 4.89 -17.16 -7.33
C VAL A 243 3.48 -16.55 -7.33
N PRO A 244 2.77 -16.53 -8.48
CA PRO A 244 1.41 -15.97 -8.56
C PRO A 244 0.40 -16.63 -7.60
N ALA A 245 0.66 -17.86 -7.19
CA ALA A 245 -0.18 -18.56 -6.23
C ALA A 245 -0.30 -17.81 -4.90
N LEU A 246 0.74 -17.06 -4.47
CA LEU A 246 0.70 -16.25 -3.25
C LEU A 246 -0.39 -15.17 -3.28
N SER A 247 -0.66 -14.62 -4.47
CA SER A 247 -1.70 -13.59 -4.66
C SER A 247 -3.06 -14.19 -5.04
N LEU A 248 -3.10 -15.35 -5.69
CA LEU A 248 -4.32 -15.88 -6.31
C LEU A 248 -4.93 -17.05 -5.54
N TRP A 249 -4.22 -17.62 -4.57
CA TRP A 249 -4.66 -18.82 -3.84
C TRP A 249 -6.02 -18.67 -3.15
N ILE A 250 -6.27 -17.52 -2.52
CA ILE A 250 -7.54 -17.24 -1.81
C ILE A 250 -8.72 -17.04 -2.78
N LEU A 251 -8.43 -16.75 -4.06
CA LEU A 251 -9.46 -16.46 -5.06
C LEU A 251 -9.91 -17.71 -5.84
N ARG A 252 -9.22 -18.82 -5.66
CA ARG A 252 -9.52 -20.13 -6.23
C ARG A 252 -10.41 -20.90 -5.28
#